data_8f001022b840cb5fbf222259ac60f916
#
_entry.id   8f001022b840cb5fbf222259ac60f916
#
_cell.length_a   1.000
_cell.length_b   1.000
_cell.length_c   1.000
_cell.angle_alpha   90.00
_cell.angle_beta   90.00
_cell.angle_gamma   90.00
#
_symmetry.space_group_name_H-M   'P 1'
#
loop_
_entity.id
_entity.type
_entity.pdbx_description
1 polymer ?
#
loop_
_entity_poly.entity_id
_entity_poly.type
_entity_poly.pdbx_seq_one_letter_code
_entity_poly.pdbx_strand_id
1 'polypeptide(L)'
;MRTIIVSALAGAFALGLATSALAATGQFDNMCSWGLANHKDVKTDCSVNTTIKGQTYCFSSPEAKADFMKNPDANLSKAESFYKSEHKGYSAGLR
;
A
#
# COMPACT_ATOMS: atom_id res chain seq x y z
N MET A 1 2.72 -6.99 45.48
CA MET A 1 3.12 -7.34 45.17
C MET A 1 2.89 -7.73 44.24
N ARG A 2 2.52 -7.97 43.78
CA ARG A 2 2.31 -8.42 42.92
C ARG A 2 2.13 -7.71 41.78
N THR A 3 1.83 -6.84 41.56
CA THR A 3 1.65 -5.98 40.51
C THR A 3 2.67 -6.08 39.54
N ILE A 4 3.73 -6.43 39.85
CA ILE A 4 4.76 -6.51 38.97
C ILE A 4 4.46 -7.15 37.73
N ILE A 5 3.77 -8.12 37.78
CA ILE A 5 3.41 -8.82 36.65
C ILE A 5 2.92 -8.04 35.53
N VAL A 6 2.15 -7.20 35.86
CA VAL A 6 1.55 -6.39 34.87
C VAL A 6 2.47 -5.71 33.95
N SER A 7 3.48 -5.21 34.50
CA SER A 7 4.35 -4.46 33.67
C SER A 7 4.90 -5.26 32.55
N ALA A 8 5.07 -6.45 32.76
CA ALA A 8 5.66 -7.27 31.77
C ALA A 8 4.85 -7.26 30.52
N LEU A 9 3.60 -7.27 30.70
CA LEU A 9 2.76 -7.30 29.57
C LEU A 9 2.88 -6.12 28.69
N ALA A 10 2.92 -5.03 29.30
CA ALA A 10 2.97 -3.82 28.55
C ALA A 10 4.16 -3.82 27.65
N GLY A 11 5.23 -4.29 28.14
CA GLY A 11 6.42 -4.29 27.36
C GLY A 11 6.28 -5.10 26.11
N ALA A 12 5.74 -6.23 26.26
CA ALA A 12 5.65 -7.11 25.15
C ALA A 12 4.81 -6.50 24.05
N PHE A 13 3.79 -5.88 24.43
CA PHE A 13 2.93 -5.31 23.48
C PHE A 13 3.60 -4.24 22.66
N ALA A 14 4.37 -3.46 23.28
CA ALA A 14 5.04 -2.41 22.58
C ALA A 14 5.89 -2.93 21.45
N LEU A 15 6.44 -4.06 21.63
CA LEU A 15 7.26 -4.63 20.63
C LEU A 15 6.51 -4.86 19.34
N GLY A 16 5.32 -5.28 19.47
CA GLY A 16 4.54 -5.54 18.30
C GLY A 16 4.40 -4.30 17.45
N LEU A 17 4.33 -3.18 18.09
CA LEU A 17 4.18 -1.97 17.34
C LEU A 17 5.40 -1.64 16.55
N ALA A 18 6.52 -1.91 17.12
CA ALA A 18 7.73 -1.58 16.44
C ALA A 18 7.78 -2.29 15.11
N THR A 19 7.27 -3.46 15.07
CA THR A 19 7.28 -4.21 13.85
C THR A 19 6.48 -3.53 12.78
N SER A 20 5.37 -2.99 13.16
CA SER A 20 4.53 -2.39 12.16
C SER A 20 5.13 -1.13 11.60
N ALA A 21 6.21 -0.68 12.16
CA ALA A 21 6.83 0.50 11.63
C ALA A 21 7.49 0.24 10.29
N LEU A 22 7.63 -1.00 9.93
CA LEU A 22 8.22 -1.32 8.68
C LEU A 22 7.37 -0.77 7.56
N ALA A 23 7.99 -0.44 6.49
CA ALA A 23 7.31 0.15 5.37
C ALA A 23 6.16 -0.73 4.88
N ALA A 24 5.08 -0.11 4.52
CA ALA A 24 3.96 -0.83 3.97
C ALA A 24 4.33 -1.33 2.59
N THR A 25 3.73 -2.42 2.20
CA THR A 25 3.95 -2.97 0.87
C THR A 25 2.61 -2.94 0.16
N GLY A 26 2.59 -2.34 -0.99
CA GLY A 26 1.35 -2.20 -1.71
C GLY A 26 1.35 -2.90 -3.03
N GLN A 27 0.24 -2.88 -3.69
CA GLN A 27 0.09 -3.48 -5.00
C GLN A 27 0.94 -2.72 -6.00
N PHE A 28 1.21 -3.32 -7.13
CA PHE A 28 1.97 -2.70 -8.22
C PHE A 28 3.39 -2.33 -7.80
N ASP A 29 3.99 -3.13 -6.93
CA ASP A 29 5.36 -2.87 -6.47
C ASP A 29 5.51 -1.49 -5.85
N ASN A 30 4.51 -1.08 -5.09
CA ASN A 30 4.51 0.23 -4.43
C ASN A 30 4.47 1.41 -5.40
N MET A 31 4.09 1.17 -6.64
CA MET A 31 3.94 2.28 -7.55
C MET A 31 2.70 3.09 -7.22
N CYS A 32 2.72 4.34 -7.57
CA CYS A 32 1.57 5.21 -7.32
C CYS A 32 0.40 4.76 -8.17
N SER A 33 -0.68 4.35 -7.54
CA SER A 33 -1.84 3.87 -8.27
C SER A 33 -2.47 4.95 -9.15
N TRP A 34 -2.45 6.19 -8.70
CA TRP A 34 -2.96 7.28 -9.50
C TRP A 34 -2.07 7.52 -10.73
N GLY A 35 -0.76 7.40 -10.54
CA GLY A 35 0.15 7.51 -11.65
C GLY A 35 -0.15 6.45 -12.69
N LEU A 36 -0.32 5.21 -12.25
CA LEU A 36 -0.60 4.13 -13.19
C LEU A 36 -1.92 4.35 -13.91
N ALA A 37 -2.93 4.86 -13.23
CA ALA A 37 -4.21 5.14 -13.88
C ALA A 37 -4.04 6.19 -14.96
N ASN A 38 -2.99 7.00 -14.88
CA ASN A 38 -2.70 8.01 -15.87
C ASN A 38 -1.52 7.62 -16.77
N HIS A 39 -1.21 6.33 -16.79
CA HIS A 39 -0.16 5.77 -17.64
C HIS A 39 1.24 6.30 -17.30
N LYS A 40 1.52 6.40 -16.01
CA LYS A 40 2.83 6.84 -15.56
C LYS A 40 3.36 5.92 -14.47
N ASP A 41 4.64 5.63 -14.54
CA ASP A 41 5.29 4.84 -13.52
C ASP A 41 5.90 5.78 -12.51
N VAL A 42 5.32 5.87 -11.33
CA VAL A 42 5.81 6.73 -10.28
C VAL A 42 6.04 5.88 -9.05
N LYS A 43 7.29 5.75 -8.64
CA LYS A 43 7.58 4.93 -7.48
C LYS A 43 7.26 5.68 -6.20
N THR A 44 6.87 4.95 -5.18
CA THR A 44 6.55 5.55 -3.89
C THR A 44 7.17 4.74 -2.78
N ASP A 45 7.19 5.31 -1.58
CA ASP A 45 7.60 4.57 -0.40
C ASP A 45 6.37 4.06 0.34
N CYS A 46 5.20 4.24 -0.25
CA CYS A 46 3.93 3.78 0.28
C CYS A 46 3.53 4.40 1.62
N SER A 47 4.11 5.54 1.95
CA SER A 47 3.73 6.23 3.17
C SER A 47 2.32 6.82 3.03
N VAL A 48 1.91 7.15 1.79
CA VAL A 48 0.54 7.56 1.53
C VAL A 48 -0.12 6.37 0.87
N ASN A 49 -1.13 5.83 1.49
CA ASN A 49 -1.77 4.62 0.98
C ASN A 49 -3.22 4.52 1.42
N THR A 50 -3.91 3.54 0.87
CA THR A 50 -5.27 3.25 1.28
C THR A 50 -5.53 1.78 1.02
N THR A 51 -6.56 1.25 1.65
CA THR A 51 -6.95 -0.14 1.45
C THR A 51 -8.24 -0.17 0.68
N ILE A 52 -8.26 -0.93 -0.40
CA ILE A 52 -9.46 -1.11 -1.21
C ILE A 52 -9.66 -2.60 -1.37
N LYS A 53 -10.79 -3.10 -0.95
CA LYS A 53 -11.10 -4.52 -1.05
C LYS A 53 -10.01 -5.41 -0.47
N GLY A 54 -9.48 -4.99 0.64
CA GLY A 54 -8.47 -5.80 1.34
C GLY A 54 -7.06 -5.67 0.82
N GLN A 55 -6.83 -4.87 -0.20
CA GLN A 55 -5.50 -4.69 -0.77
C GLN A 55 -5.01 -3.27 -0.52
N THR A 56 -3.72 -3.13 -0.32
CA THR A 56 -3.13 -1.82 -0.07
C THR A 56 -2.62 -1.21 -1.36
N TYR A 57 -2.95 0.04 -1.59
CA TYR A 57 -2.52 0.77 -2.77
C TYR A 57 -1.78 2.03 -2.35
N CYS A 58 -0.67 2.31 -3.01
CA CYS A 58 0.22 3.39 -2.64
C CYS A 58 0.05 4.60 -3.54
N PHE A 59 0.40 5.76 -3.04
CA PHE A 59 0.27 7.00 -3.79
C PHE A 59 1.48 7.89 -3.53
N SER A 60 1.81 8.72 -4.50
CA SER A 60 2.96 9.59 -4.38
C SER A 60 2.69 10.80 -3.49
N SER A 61 1.43 11.14 -3.30
CA SER A 61 1.07 12.30 -2.50
C SER A 61 -0.37 12.19 -2.03
N PRO A 62 -0.77 12.96 -1.02
CA PRO A 62 -2.16 12.96 -0.59
C PRO A 62 -3.10 13.42 -1.68
N GLU A 63 -2.64 14.31 -2.55
CA GLU A 63 -3.46 14.78 -3.66
C GLU A 63 -3.73 13.66 -4.65
N ALA A 64 -2.71 12.87 -4.94
CA ALA A 64 -2.88 11.74 -5.84
C ALA A 64 -3.90 10.76 -5.28
N LYS A 65 -3.82 10.51 -3.98
CA LYS A 65 -4.77 9.62 -3.33
C LYS A 65 -6.18 10.19 -3.44
N ALA A 66 -6.34 11.47 -3.17
CA ALA A 66 -7.66 12.09 -3.23
C ALA A 66 -8.25 11.99 -4.62
N ASP A 67 -7.44 12.24 -5.64
CA ASP A 67 -7.92 12.17 -7.02
C ASP A 67 -8.31 10.75 -7.40
N PHE A 68 -7.51 9.78 -6.99
CA PHE A 68 -7.81 8.39 -7.27
C PHE A 68 -9.13 7.98 -6.61
N MET A 69 -9.33 8.42 -5.38
CA MET A 69 -10.50 8.01 -4.62
C MET A 69 -11.80 8.68 -5.06
N LYS A 70 -11.74 9.58 -6.02
CA LYS A 70 -12.96 10.15 -6.58
C LYS A 70 -13.71 9.09 -7.37
N ASN A 71 -13.00 8.12 -7.93
CA ASN A 71 -13.65 7.04 -8.65
C ASN A 71 -12.74 5.82 -8.57
N PRO A 72 -12.67 5.20 -7.39
CA PRO A 72 -11.66 4.18 -7.16
C PRO A 72 -11.77 2.95 -8.07
N ASP A 73 -12.98 2.50 -8.35
CA ASP A 73 -13.12 1.31 -9.17
C ASP A 73 -12.62 1.54 -10.59
N ALA A 74 -13.00 2.64 -11.19
CA ALA A 74 -12.57 2.93 -12.55
C ALA A 74 -11.07 3.19 -12.59
N ASN A 75 -10.56 3.93 -11.62
CA ASN A 75 -9.14 4.24 -11.60
C ASN A 75 -8.31 3.00 -11.32
N LEU A 76 -8.80 2.11 -10.49
CA LEU A 76 -8.09 0.88 -10.22
C LEU A 76 -8.03 0.02 -11.48
N SER A 77 -9.10 -0.05 -12.22
CA SER A 77 -9.12 -0.80 -13.45
C SER A 77 -8.11 -0.26 -14.46
N LYS A 78 -8.02 1.06 -14.55
CA LYS A 78 -7.06 1.68 -15.45
C LYS A 78 -5.63 1.39 -14.99
N ALA A 79 -5.40 1.49 -13.70
CA ALA A 79 -4.07 1.22 -13.16
C ALA A 79 -3.65 -0.22 -13.42
N GLU A 80 -4.56 -1.14 -13.21
CA GLU A 80 -4.26 -2.55 -13.43
C GLU A 80 -3.96 -2.83 -14.89
N SER A 81 -4.72 -2.24 -15.78
CA SER A 81 -4.50 -2.47 -17.20
C SER A 81 -3.16 -1.95 -17.64
N PHE A 82 -2.80 -0.76 -17.18
CA PHE A 82 -1.53 -0.19 -17.57
C PHE A 82 -0.37 -0.98 -16.97
N TYR A 83 -0.49 -1.34 -15.71
CA TYR A 83 0.57 -2.08 -15.06
C TYR A 83 0.81 -3.43 -15.75
N LYS A 84 -0.24 -4.13 -16.08
CA LYS A 84 -0.12 -5.41 -16.76
C LYS A 84 0.51 -5.23 -18.12
N SER A 85 0.14 -4.20 -18.82
CA SER A 85 0.67 -3.93 -20.13
C SER A 85 2.17 -3.64 -20.07
N GLU A 86 2.59 -2.84 -19.11
CA GLU A 86 3.99 -2.47 -18.97
C GLU A 86 4.83 -3.60 -18.38
N HIS A 87 4.22 -4.47 -17.64
CA HIS A 87 4.96 -5.53 -16.94
C HIS A 87 4.46 -6.91 -17.33
N LYS A 88 4.40 -7.15 -18.62
CA LYS A 88 3.93 -8.42 -19.11
C LYS A 88 4.64 -9.61 -18.53
N GLY A 89 5.94 -9.54 -18.42
CA GLY A 89 6.69 -10.63 -17.86
C GLY A 89 6.31 -10.85 -16.40
N TYR A 90 6.11 -9.80 -15.69
CA TYR A 90 5.74 -9.87 -14.30
C TYR A 90 4.38 -10.53 -14.16
N SER A 91 3.44 -10.14 -14.96
CA SER A 91 2.13 -10.73 -14.91
C SER A 91 2.17 -12.19 -15.20
N ALA A 92 2.97 -12.56 -16.15
CA ALA A 92 3.09 -13.96 -16.49
C ALA A 92 3.66 -14.73 -15.33
N GLY A 93 4.60 -14.15 -14.66
CA GLY A 93 5.22 -14.82 -13.55
C GLY A 93 4.30 -15.00 -12.38
N LEU A 94 3.34 -14.18 -12.27
CA LEU A 94 2.43 -14.25 -11.17
C LEU A 94 1.55 -15.45 -11.24
N ARG A 95 1.36 -15.99 -12.40
CA ARG A 95 0.52 -17.12 -12.52
C ARG A 95 1.14 -18.34 -12.16
#